data_bdc13c728587ddf2eedf6a9a84895685
#
_entry.id   bdc13c728587ddf2eedf6a9a84895685
#
_cell.length_a   1.000
_cell.length_b   1.000
_cell.length_c   1.000
_cell.angle_alpha   90.00
_cell.angle_beta   90.00
_cell.angle_gamma   90.00
#
_symmetry.space_group_name_H-M   'P 1'
#
loop_
_entity.id
_entity.type
_entity.pdbx_description
1 polymer ?
#
loop_
_entity_poly.entity_id
_entity_poly.type
_entity_poly.pdbx_seq_one_letter_code
_entity_poly.pdbx_strand_id
1 'polypeptide(L)'
;SSDEGDGSVYWFEDENGGESIYYGTSFEPGSLEIGDYSFWVSAFENGECDTYNRIEIQAIISSGFPEIITPNVTIDQECFTVEELVTDVLINNECANVSNITWSSGNDFGDVNGIAHFLEPSGGFPFSEGIILSSGNALLATGPNESMGGASSGDFNWPGDSDLDELIDDTTNNASVIEFDFVPISNKLSFRFIMASEEYDMGNFECNYSDVFAFLLTDQNGVTTNLAVLPETNIPIAITNIHPENGECEAVNPEYFHGYTPVGEPDIG
;
A
#
# COMPACT_ATOMS: atom_id res chain seq x y z
N SER A 1 -5.73 5.17 -37.16
CA SER A 1 -6.64 5.75 -36.19
C SER A 1 -6.74 4.77 -35.03
N SER A 2 -6.12 5.10 -33.90
CA SER A 2 -6.32 4.37 -32.67
C SER A 2 -7.73 4.67 -32.19
N ASP A 3 -8.65 3.71 -32.27
CA ASP A 3 -9.85 3.73 -31.45
C ASP A 3 -9.36 3.53 -30.01
N GLU A 4 -9.22 4.61 -29.26
CA GLU A 4 -9.24 4.54 -27.82
C GLU A 4 -10.62 4.05 -27.44
N GLY A 5 -10.72 2.82 -26.90
CA GLY A 5 -11.96 2.26 -26.42
C GLY A 5 -12.56 3.22 -25.38
N ASP A 6 -13.87 3.38 -25.39
CA ASP A 6 -14.61 4.23 -24.46
C ASP A 6 -14.62 3.70 -23.01
N GLY A 7 -13.82 2.68 -22.72
CA GLY A 7 -13.76 1.98 -21.43
C GLY A 7 -14.91 0.99 -21.23
N SER A 8 -15.79 0.79 -22.21
CA SER A 8 -16.89 -0.17 -22.10
C SER A 8 -16.40 -1.61 -22.18
N VAL A 9 -16.99 -2.48 -21.35
CA VAL A 9 -16.68 -3.90 -21.27
C VAL A 9 -17.95 -4.72 -21.44
N TYR A 10 -17.78 -6.01 -21.80
CA TYR A 10 -18.85 -6.99 -21.84
C TYR A 10 -19.00 -7.65 -20.48
N TRP A 11 -20.21 -7.79 -19.99
CA TRP A 11 -20.57 -8.41 -18.72
C TRP A 11 -21.19 -9.78 -18.95
N PHE A 12 -20.87 -10.74 -18.07
CA PHE A 12 -21.28 -12.12 -18.16
C PHE A 12 -21.71 -12.65 -16.79
N GLU A 13 -22.58 -13.67 -16.78
CA GLU A 13 -22.95 -14.42 -15.57
C GLU A 13 -22.00 -15.59 -15.28
N ASP A 14 -21.22 -16.03 -16.28
CA ASP A 14 -20.32 -17.19 -16.16
C ASP A 14 -18.86 -16.78 -16.35
N GLU A 15 -17.97 -17.42 -15.62
CA GLU A 15 -16.50 -17.28 -15.76
C GLU A 15 -16.05 -17.62 -17.19
N ASN A 16 -16.60 -18.70 -17.76
CA ASN A 16 -16.20 -19.22 -19.06
C ASN A 16 -17.45 -19.52 -19.91
N GLY A 17 -17.40 -19.15 -21.18
CA GLY A 17 -18.54 -19.38 -22.09
C GLY A 17 -19.71 -18.43 -21.81
N GLY A 18 -20.91 -18.80 -22.23
CA GLY A 18 -22.10 -17.96 -22.10
C GLY A 18 -22.12 -16.75 -23.04
N GLU A 19 -23.29 -16.13 -23.21
CA GLU A 19 -23.43 -14.87 -23.96
C GLU A 19 -23.25 -13.68 -22.99
N SER A 20 -22.80 -12.54 -23.52
CA SER A 20 -22.73 -11.32 -22.73
C SER A 20 -24.14 -10.84 -22.36
N ILE A 21 -24.32 -10.49 -21.08
CA ILE A 21 -25.60 -9.98 -20.56
C ILE A 21 -25.74 -8.48 -20.70
N TYR A 22 -24.60 -7.77 -20.81
CA TYR A 22 -24.58 -6.33 -20.97
C TYR A 22 -23.25 -5.85 -21.58
N TYR A 23 -23.29 -4.68 -22.24
CA TYR A 23 -22.12 -3.98 -22.73
C TYR A 23 -22.16 -2.52 -22.26
N GLY A 24 -21.11 -2.06 -21.54
CA GLY A 24 -21.02 -0.70 -21.03
C GLY A 24 -19.99 -0.56 -19.92
N THR A 25 -19.81 0.66 -19.43
CA THR A 25 -18.86 0.99 -18.35
C THR A 25 -19.40 0.64 -16.96
N SER A 26 -20.71 0.43 -16.83
CA SER A 26 -21.38 0.03 -15.58
C SER A 26 -22.55 -0.90 -15.90
N PHE A 27 -22.83 -1.83 -15.00
CA PHE A 27 -23.94 -2.78 -15.12
C PHE A 27 -24.81 -2.71 -13.86
N GLU A 28 -26.12 -2.63 -14.06
CA GLU A 28 -27.12 -2.67 -12.99
C GLU A 28 -27.90 -3.97 -13.09
N PRO A 29 -27.61 -4.99 -12.26
CA PRO A 29 -28.22 -6.33 -12.39
C PRO A 29 -29.71 -6.39 -11.98
N GLY A 30 -30.32 -5.26 -11.66
CA GLY A 30 -31.70 -5.22 -11.17
C GLY A 30 -31.80 -5.55 -9.67
N SER A 31 -32.99 -5.95 -9.22
CA SER A 31 -33.21 -6.31 -7.81
C SER A 31 -32.63 -7.69 -7.54
N LEU A 32 -31.56 -7.74 -6.75
CA LEU A 32 -30.98 -8.98 -6.23
C LEU A 32 -31.55 -9.30 -4.85
N GLU A 33 -31.76 -10.57 -4.55
CA GLU A 33 -32.08 -11.05 -3.20
C GLU A 33 -30.80 -11.07 -2.33
N ILE A 34 -30.94 -11.31 -1.03
CA ILE A 34 -29.77 -11.47 -0.14
C ILE A 34 -28.95 -12.67 -0.60
N GLY A 35 -27.65 -12.47 -0.82
CA GLY A 35 -26.73 -13.51 -1.26
C GLY A 35 -25.47 -12.95 -1.94
N ASP A 36 -24.58 -13.84 -2.27
CA ASP A 36 -23.34 -13.54 -2.97
C ASP A 36 -23.55 -13.79 -4.46
N TYR A 37 -23.18 -12.84 -5.28
CA TYR A 37 -23.29 -12.89 -6.73
C TYR A 37 -21.94 -12.64 -7.36
N SER A 38 -21.61 -13.40 -8.39
CA SER A 38 -20.43 -13.17 -9.22
C SER A 38 -20.86 -12.79 -10.62
N PHE A 39 -20.24 -11.75 -11.15
CA PHE A 39 -20.30 -11.36 -12.55
C PHE A 39 -18.90 -11.32 -13.11
N TRP A 40 -18.76 -11.47 -14.38
CA TRP A 40 -17.46 -11.44 -15.05
C TRP A 40 -17.44 -10.38 -16.13
N VAL A 41 -16.31 -9.71 -16.28
CA VAL A 41 -16.12 -8.68 -17.32
C VAL A 41 -15.01 -9.05 -18.27
N SER A 42 -15.17 -8.68 -19.54
CA SER A 42 -14.16 -8.82 -20.58
C SER A 42 -14.22 -7.65 -21.55
N ALA A 43 -13.06 -7.24 -22.07
CA ALA A 43 -12.97 -6.25 -23.12
C ALA A 43 -13.48 -6.78 -24.50
N PHE A 44 -13.73 -8.09 -24.61
CA PHE A 44 -14.10 -8.74 -25.87
C PHE A 44 -15.40 -9.52 -25.72
N GLU A 45 -16.27 -9.44 -26.74
CA GLU A 45 -17.43 -10.30 -26.88
C GLU A 45 -16.99 -11.73 -27.26
N ASN A 46 -17.76 -12.74 -26.83
CA ASN A 46 -17.48 -14.15 -27.12
C ASN A 46 -17.21 -14.42 -28.58
N GLY A 47 -16.08 -15.05 -28.88
CA GLY A 47 -15.83 -15.72 -30.16
C GLY A 47 -14.55 -15.43 -30.91
N GLU A 48 -13.80 -14.38 -30.59
CA GLU A 48 -12.59 -14.06 -31.36
C GLU A 48 -11.27 -14.24 -30.62
N CYS A 49 -11.25 -14.34 -29.29
CA CYS A 49 -10.03 -14.64 -28.51
C CYS A 49 -10.37 -15.38 -27.20
N ASP A 50 -10.47 -16.70 -27.25
CA ASP A 50 -10.69 -17.59 -26.09
C ASP A 50 -9.53 -17.61 -25.04
N THR A 51 -8.63 -16.68 -25.07
CA THR A 51 -7.44 -16.68 -24.20
C THR A 51 -7.40 -15.52 -23.20
N TYR A 52 -8.37 -14.64 -23.18
CA TYR A 52 -8.42 -13.58 -22.18
C TYR A 52 -9.29 -14.01 -20.99
N ASN A 53 -8.68 -14.10 -19.83
CA ASN A 53 -9.39 -14.37 -18.59
C ASN A 53 -10.42 -13.25 -18.37
N ARG A 54 -11.65 -13.64 -18.07
CA ARG A 54 -12.64 -12.71 -17.56
C ARG A 54 -12.25 -12.33 -16.13
N ILE A 55 -12.48 -11.09 -15.77
CA ILE A 55 -12.27 -10.61 -14.41
C ILE A 55 -13.56 -10.79 -13.65
N GLU A 56 -13.51 -11.44 -12.50
CA GLU A 56 -14.65 -11.60 -11.61
C GLU A 56 -14.96 -10.28 -10.90
N ILE A 57 -16.24 -9.92 -10.85
CA ILE A 57 -16.79 -8.83 -10.07
C ILE A 57 -17.79 -9.45 -9.10
N GLN A 58 -17.51 -9.35 -7.80
CA GLN A 58 -18.41 -9.86 -6.77
C GLN A 58 -19.37 -8.77 -6.30
N ALA A 59 -20.65 -9.12 -6.13
CA ALA A 59 -21.66 -8.31 -5.50
C ALA A 59 -22.28 -9.08 -4.33
N ILE A 60 -22.15 -8.55 -3.12
CA ILE A 60 -22.71 -9.14 -1.90
C ILE A 60 -23.92 -8.33 -1.47
N ILE A 61 -25.10 -8.96 -1.42
CA ILE A 61 -26.32 -8.36 -0.94
C ILE A 61 -26.60 -8.87 0.48
N SER A 62 -26.46 -8.01 1.47
CA SER A 62 -26.68 -8.34 2.87
C SER A 62 -27.98 -7.73 3.41
N SER A 63 -28.51 -8.26 4.52
CA SER A 63 -29.78 -7.86 5.14
C SER A 63 -29.71 -6.55 5.93
N GLY A 64 -29.21 -5.48 5.35
CA GLY A 64 -29.42 -4.12 5.86
C GLY A 64 -28.66 -3.69 7.11
N PHE A 65 -27.73 -4.50 7.63
CA PHE A 65 -26.66 -4.01 8.49
C PHE A 65 -25.43 -3.84 7.58
N PRO A 66 -24.74 -2.69 7.63
CA PRO A 66 -23.48 -2.56 6.93
C PRO A 66 -22.50 -3.55 7.58
N GLU A 67 -22.35 -4.73 7.00
CA GLU A 67 -21.11 -5.44 7.11
C GLU A 67 -20.11 -4.51 6.42
N ILE A 68 -19.22 -3.91 7.20
CA ILE A 68 -18.14 -3.11 6.66
C ILE A 68 -17.32 -4.09 5.86
N ILE A 69 -17.53 -4.08 4.55
CA ILE A 69 -16.62 -4.77 3.63
C ILE A 69 -15.34 -3.96 3.72
N THR A 70 -14.44 -4.44 4.57
CA THR A 70 -13.10 -3.89 4.68
C THR A 70 -12.50 -3.91 3.29
N PRO A 71 -11.98 -2.79 2.80
CA PRO A 71 -11.36 -2.75 1.50
C PRO A 71 -10.20 -3.76 1.51
N ASN A 72 -10.32 -4.79 0.69
CA ASN A 72 -9.21 -5.69 0.46
C ASN A 72 -8.17 -4.91 -0.33
N VAL A 73 -7.16 -4.41 0.34
CA VAL A 73 -5.96 -3.90 -0.31
C VAL A 73 -5.31 -5.09 -1.01
N THR A 74 -5.45 -5.15 -2.32
CA THR A 74 -4.83 -6.23 -3.10
C THR A 74 -3.36 -5.89 -3.29
N ILE A 75 -2.50 -6.56 -2.55
CA ILE A 75 -1.06 -6.42 -2.66
C ILE A 75 -0.57 -7.38 -3.72
N ASP A 76 0.01 -6.86 -4.77
CA ASP A 76 0.58 -7.65 -5.87
C ASP A 76 2.09 -7.40 -5.96
N GLN A 77 2.86 -8.44 -5.65
CA GLN A 77 4.31 -8.42 -5.79
C GLN A 77 4.80 -8.93 -7.16
N GLU A 78 3.90 -9.46 -7.99
CA GLU A 78 4.27 -10.11 -9.25
C GLU A 78 4.02 -9.24 -10.48
N CYS A 79 3.15 -8.21 -10.39
CA CYS A 79 2.75 -7.41 -11.54
C CYS A 79 3.70 -6.26 -11.89
N PHE A 80 4.54 -5.80 -10.94
CA PHE A 80 5.48 -4.71 -11.14
C PHE A 80 6.88 -5.09 -10.72
N THR A 81 7.88 -4.71 -11.50
CA THR A 81 9.25 -4.60 -11.02
C THR A 81 9.37 -3.37 -10.12
N VAL A 82 10.42 -3.29 -9.28
CA VAL A 82 10.62 -2.09 -8.44
C VAL A 82 10.86 -0.85 -9.29
N GLU A 83 11.52 -1.00 -10.45
CA GLU A 83 11.67 0.09 -11.41
C GLU A 83 10.31 0.61 -11.91
N GLU A 84 9.40 -0.28 -12.27
CA GLU A 84 8.03 0.08 -12.70
C GLU A 84 7.23 0.69 -11.54
N LEU A 85 7.39 0.21 -10.29
CA LEU A 85 6.79 0.86 -9.13
C LEU A 85 7.25 2.31 -8.98
N VAL A 86 8.52 2.60 -9.20
CA VAL A 86 9.03 3.98 -9.13
C VAL A 86 8.52 4.82 -10.30
N THR A 87 8.58 4.30 -11.53
CA THR A 87 8.26 5.09 -12.73
C THR A 87 6.78 5.27 -12.96
N ASP A 88 6.00 4.23 -12.76
CA ASP A 88 4.60 4.15 -13.19
C ASP A 88 3.61 4.39 -12.04
N VAL A 89 3.99 4.05 -10.79
CA VAL A 89 3.14 4.25 -9.62
C VAL A 89 3.56 5.48 -8.82
N LEU A 90 4.81 5.57 -8.35
CA LEU A 90 5.24 6.64 -7.46
C LEU A 90 5.37 7.98 -8.19
N ILE A 91 6.05 8.01 -9.32
CA ILE A 91 6.27 9.23 -10.10
C ILE A 91 5.13 9.48 -11.07
N ASN A 92 4.66 8.43 -11.74
CA ASN A 92 3.52 8.42 -12.68
C ASN A 92 3.49 9.64 -13.61
N ASN A 93 4.64 9.96 -14.22
CA ASN A 93 4.78 11.11 -15.10
C ASN A 93 5.80 10.84 -16.20
N GLU A 94 5.34 10.67 -17.44
CA GLU A 94 6.17 10.41 -18.61
C GLU A 94 7.22 11.50 -18.90
N CYS A 95 7.04 12.71 -18.37
CA CYS A 95 7.99 13.81 -18.52
C CYS A 95 9.07 13.80 -17.43
N ALA A 96 8.92 13.01 -16.38
CA ALA A 96 9.92 12.89 -15.33
C ALA A 96 11.09 12.04 -15.84
N ASN A 97 12.31 12.51 -15.64
CA ASN A 97 13.50 11.75 -15.93
C ASN A 97 13.98 11.07 -14.65
N VAL A 98 13.74 9.78 -14.55
CA VAL A 98 14.15 8.93 -13.42
C VAL A 98 15.28 8.01 -13.89
N SER A 99 16.28 7.80 -13.07
CA SER A 99 17.45 6.96 -13.38
C SER A 99 18.09 6.40 -12.11
N ASN A 100 19.01 5.44 -12.28
CA ASN A 100 19.79 4.85 -11.19
C ASN A 100 18.91 4.29 -10.07
N ILE A 101 17.80 3.63 -10.43
CA ILE A 101 16.90 3.01 -9.47
C ILE A 101 17.62 1.80 -8.85
N THR A 102 17.71 1.80 -7.54
CA THR A 102 18.23 0.69 -6.73
C THR A 102 17.31 0.42 -5.56
N TRP A 103 17.33 -0.78 -5.04
CA TRP A 103 16.52 -1.18 -3.90
C TRP A 103 17.20 -2.26 -3.09
N SER A 104 16.74 -2.40 -1.86
CA SER A 104 17.13 -3.47 -0.96
C SER A 104 15.97 -3.82 -0.05
N SER A 105 15.73 -5.09 0.16
CA SER A 105 14.68 -5.63 1.04
C SER A 105 15.09 -7.02 1.50
N GLY A 106 14.33 -7.63 2.41
CA GLY A 106 14.64 -8.94 2.99
C GLY A 106 14.92 -10.04 1.99
N ASN A 107 14.26 -10.04 0.82
CA ASN A 107 14.50 -11.04 -0.23
C ASN A 107 15.93 -11.01 -0.81
N ASP A 108 16.64 -9.90 -0.74
CA ASP A 108 18.06 -9.80 -1.13
C ASP A 108 18.98 -10.54 -0.16
N PHE A 109 18.49 -10.82 1.03
CA PHE A 109 19.19 -11.55 2.11
C PHE A 109 18.65 -12.96 2.30
N GLY A 110 17.72 -13.42 1.46
CA GLY A 110 17.09 -14.75 1.54
C GLY A 110 15.92 -14.82 2.52
N ASP A 111 15.34 -13.70 2.84
CA ASP A 111 14.18 -13.52 3.70
C ASP A 111 12.95 -13.08 2.87
N VAL A 112 11.92 -12.57 3.51
CA VAL A 112 10.69 -12.10 2.86
C VAL A 112 10.88 -10.77 2.13
N ASN A 113 9.96 -10.46 1.21
CA ASN A 113 9.99 -9.18 0.52
C ASN A 113 9.21 -8.12 1.30
N GLY A 114 9.88 -7.01 1.62
CA GLY A 114 9.29 -5.83 2.27
C GLY A 114 8.81 -4.77 1.29
N ILE A 115 8.95 -4.97 -0.02
CA ILE A 115 8.49 -4.02 -1.04
C ILE A 115 7.32 -4.63 -1.81
N ALA A 116 6.21 -3.90 -1.93
CA ALA A 116 5.05 -4.34 -2.68
C ALA A 116 4.28 -3.17 -3.31
N HIS A 117 3.45 -3.49 -4.27
CA HIS A 117 2.41 -2.63 -4.81
C HIS A 117 1.10 -2.89 -4.06
N PHE A 118 0.29 -1.87 -3.87
CA PHE A 118 -1.09 -2.05 -3.44
C PHE A 118 -2.06 -1.32 -4.37
N LEU A 119 -3.23 -1.89 -4.53
CA LEU A 119 -4.35 -1.32 -5.28
C LEU A 119 -5.61 -1.43 -4.44
N GLU A 120 -6.28 -0.31 -4.19
CA GLU A 120 -7.53 -0.22 -3.45
C GLU A 120 -8.60 0.47 -4.30
N PRO A 121 -9.41 -0.29 -5.06
CA PRO A 121 -10.40 0.27 -5.97
C PRO A 121 -11.70 0.69 -5.29
N SER A 122 -11.96 0.25 -4.05
CA SER A 122 -13.25 0.46 -3.38
C SER A 122 -13.41 1.87 -2.77
N GLY A 123 -12.32 2.61 -2.60
CA GLY A 123 -12.33 3.96 -2.01
C GLY A 123 -12.42 3.99 -0.49
N GLY A 124 -12.24 2.86 0.19
CA GLY A 124 -12.20 2.77 1.65
C GLY A 124 -10.87 3.21 2.27
N PHE A 125 -9.80 3.22 1.49
CA PHE A 125 -8.47 3.66 1.91
C PHE A 125 -8.13 5.03 1.31
N PRO A 126 -7.32 5.88 1.98
CA PRO A 126 -6.98 7.22 1.49
C PRO A 126 -6.23 7.28 0.16
N PHE A 127 -5.65 6.18 -0.26
CA PHE A 127 -4.94 6.02 -1.54
C PHE A 127 -5.55 4.88 -2.33
N SER A 128 -5.82 5.12 -3.61
CA SER A 128 -6.29 4.07 -4.51
C SER A 128 -5.18 3.14 -4.98
N GLU A 129 -3.93 3.58 -4.88
CA GLU A 129 -2.76 2.87 -5.38
C GLU A 129 -1.50 3.42 -4.72
N GLY A 130 -0.47 2.59 -4.59
CA GLY A 130 0.82 3.03 -4.07
C GLY A 130 1.81 1.91 -3.83
N ILE A 131 2.90 2.27 -3.15
CA ILE A 131 3.98 1.35 -2.79
C ILE A 131 3.93 1.11 -1.29
N ILE A 132 4.16 -0.13 -0.88
CA ILE A 132 4.39 -0.51 0.51
C ILE A 132 5.89 -0.72 0.69
N LEU A 133 6.43 -0.13 1.76
CA LEU A 133 7.72 -0.45 2.33
C LEU A 133 7.49 -0.99 3.73
N SER A 134 7.92 -2.20 3.99
CA SER A 134 7.69 -2.91 5.25
C SER A 134 8.99 -3.44 5.83
N SER A 135 9.14 -3.37 7.13
CA SER A 135 10.17 -4.07 7.91
C SER A 135 9.87 -5.56 8.11
N GLY A 136 8.78 -6.04 7.50
CA GLY A 136 8.33 -7.43 7.50
C GLY A 136 7.89 -7.88 6.11
N ASN A 137 7.00 -8.86 6.08
CA ASN A 137 6.41 -9.34 4.82
C ASN A 137 5.33 -8.37 4.34
N ALA A 138 5.60 -7.60 3.29
CA ALA A 138 4.66 -6.64 2.74
C ALA A 138 3.28 -7.23 2.37
N LEU A 139 3.21 -8.53 2.03
CA LEU A 139 1.94 -9.20 1.73
C LEU A 139 0.99 -9.29 2.95
N LEU A 140 1.50 -9.18 4.16
CA LEU A 140 0.67 -9.24 5.37
C LEU A 140 -0.03 -7.91 5.67
N ALA A 141 0.37 -6.82 5.01
CA ALA A 141 -0.29 -5.52 5.17
C ALA A 141 -1.77 -5.51 4.73
N THR A 142 -2.24 -6.53 3.99
CA THR A 142 -3.66 -6.72 3.69
C THR A 142 -4.50 -6.96 4.95
N GLY A 143 -3.88 -7.43 6.03
CA GLY A 143 -4.59 -7.89 7.21
C GLY A 143 -5.26 -9.26 7.04
N PRO A 144 -6.18 -9.64 7.94
CA PRO A 144 -6.69 -8.79 9.02
C PRO A 144 -5.67 -8.59 10.13
N ASN A 145 -5.73 -7.44 10.82
CA ASN A 145 -4.93 -7.22 12.01
C ASN A 145 -5.20 -8.33 13.03
N GLU A 146 -4.19 -9.13 13.33
CA GLU A 146 -4.24 -10.17 14.35
C GLU A 146 -3.59 -9.63 15.63
N SER A 147 -4.27 -9.71 16.75
CA SER A 147 -3.74 -9.24 18.03
C SER A 147 -2.39 -9.90 18.33
N MET A 148 -1.29 -9.20 18.22
CA MET A 148 0.08 -9.62 18.46
C MET A 148 0.83 -10.16 17.23
N GLY A 149 1.15 -9.29 16.29
CA GLY A 149 2.27 -9.53 15.42
C GLY A 149 1.99 -10.36 14.18
N GLY A 150 0.85 -10.15 13.52
CA GLY A 150 0.58 -10.82 12.24
C GLY A 150 1.55 -10.41 11.13
N ALA A 151 1.82 -9.13 10.99
CA ALA A 151 2.83 -8.61 10.06
C ALA A 151 4.22 -8.51 10.69
N SER A 152 4.28 -8.44 12.00
CA SER A 152 5.51 -8.52 12.77
C SER A 152 6.04 -9.93 12.71
N SER A 153 7.02 -10.09 11.99
CA SER A 153 7.71 -11.32 11.79
C SER A 153 8.80 -11.48 12.81
N GLY A 154 8.50 -12.06 13.89
CA GLY A 154 9.41 -12.29 15.00
C GLY A 154 10.74 -13.00 14.69
N ASP A 155 10.94 -13.47 13.46
CA ASP A 155 12.11 -14.22 13.02
C ASP A 155 12.86 -13.59 11.82
N PHE A 156 12.41 -12.47 11.27
CA PHE A 156 13.09 -11.82 10.14
C PHE A 156 14.32 -11.05 10.63
N ASN A 157 15.39 -11.16 9.90
CA ASN A 157 16.66 -10.59 10.32
C ASN A 157 17.52 -10.22 9.11
N TRP A 158 17.16 -9.13 8.45
CA TRP A 158 18.06 -8.52 7.47
C TRP A 158 18.57 -7.16 7.98
N PRO A 159 19.61 -6.61 7.36
CA PRO A 159 20.21 -5.37 7.83
C PRO A 159 19.23 -4.20 7.90
N GLY A 160 19.45 -3.30 8.85
CA GLY A 160 18.90 -1.95 8.86
C GLY A 160 19.61 -1.05 7.83
N ASP A 161 19.36 0.24 7.97
CA ASP A 161 19.93 1.26 7.09
C ASP A 161 20.64 2.35 7.90
N SER A 162 21.85 2.73 7.48
CA SER A 162 22.69 3.67 8.23
C SER A 162 22.11 5.08 8.27
N ASP A 163 21.35 5.49 7.27
CA ASP A 163 20.71 6.80 7.24
C ASP A 163 19.53 6.85 8.22
N LEU A 164 18.81 5.73 8.37
CA LEU A 164 17.77 5.57 9.39
C LEU A 164 18.39 5.53 10.80
N ASP A 165 19.51 4.84 11.00
CA ASP A 165 20.24 4.79 12.28
C ASP A 165 20.61 6.20 12.74
N GLU A 166 21.09 7.05 11.82
CA GLU A 166 21.45 8.44 12.12
C GLU A 166 20.22 9.29 12.50
N LEU A 167 19.05 9.02 11.92
CA LEU A 167 17.84 9.78 12.19
C LEU A 167 17.28 9.54 13.59
N ILE A 168 17.41 8.34 14.13
CA ILE A 168 16.83 7.97 15.44
C ILE A 168 17.89 7.82 16.54
N ASP A 169 19.18 7.96 16.20
CA ASP A 169 20.33 7.73 17.11
C ASP A 169 20.31 6.32 17.74
N ASP A 170 19.90 5.33 16.96
CA ASP A 170 19.83 3.91 17.34
C ASP A 170 20.10 3.02 16.12
N THR A 171 20.20 1.71 16.33
CA THR A 171 20.44 0.73 15.27
C THR A 171 19.13 0.16 14.75
N THR A 172 18.85 0.36 13.46
CA THR A 172 17.70 -0.21 12.78
C THR A 172 17.96 -1.64 12.31
N ASN A 173 16.90 -2.36 12.03
CA ASN A 173 16.88 -3.68 11.42
C ASN A 173 15.81 -3.74 10.36
N ASN A 174 15.92 -4.68 9.44
CA ASN A 174 14.88 -5.01 8.47
C ASN A 174 14.47 -3.80 7.60
N ALA A 175 15.44 -3.01 7.14
CA ALA A 175 15.14 -1.87 6.29
C ALA A 175 14.70 -2.30 4.88
N SER A 176 13.62 -1.72 4.38
CA SER A 176 13.23 -1.78 2.98
C SER A 176 13.48 -0.43 2.35
N VAL A 177 14.33 -0.38 1.34
CA VAL A 177 14.88 0.85 0.77
C VAL A 177 14.64 0.89 -0.73
N ILE A 178 14.24 2.03 -1.25
CA ILE A 178 14.23 2.34 -2.68
C ILE A 178 14.95 3.67 -2.86
N GLU A 179 15.92 3.70 -3.77
CA GLU A 179 16.68 4.89 -4.11
C GLU A 179 16.62 5.14 -5.61
N PHE A 180 16.56 6.39 -6.02
CA PHE A 180 16.61 6.77 -7.42
C PHE A 180 17.03 8.23 -7.60
N ASP A 181 17.63 8.51 -8.74
CA ASP A 181 17.87 9.88 -9.20
C ASP A 181 16.68 10.37 -10.01
N PHE A 182 16.30 11.64 -9.85
CA PHE A 182 15.28 12.24 -10.69
C PHE A 182 15.61 13.69 -11.06
N VAL A 183 15.14 14.12 -12.23
CA VAL A 183 15.18 15.51 -12.62
C VAL A 183 13.78 16.12 -12.42
N PRO A 184 13.62 17.04 -11.45
CA PRO A 184 12.31 17.59 -11.16
C PRO A 184 11.80 18.44 -12.34
N ILE A 185 10.53 18.26 -12.70
CA ILE A 185 9.86 19.05 -13.75
C ILE A 185 9.29 20.37 -13.22
N SER A 186 9.30 20.56 -11.92
CA SER A 186 8.83 21.78 -11.24
C SER A 186 9.69 22.05 -10.00
N ASN A 187 9.50 23.21 -9.41
CA ASN A 187 10.17 23.59 -8.15
C ASN A 187 9.42 23.12 -6.89
N LYS A 188 8.47 22.20 -7.04
CA LYS A 188 7.71 21.61 -5.93
C LYS A 188 7.70 20.10 -6.08
N LEU A 189 8.14 19.42 -5.02
CA LEU A 189 7.94 18.00 -4.80
C LEU A 189 6.82 17.82 -3.76
N SER A 190 5.93 16.88 -3.99
CA SER A 190 4.86 16.53 -3.05
C SER A 190 4.58 15.05 -3.14
N PHE A 191 4.57 14.38 -2.01
CA PHE A 191 4.16 12.99 -1.90
C PHE A 191 3.26 12.83 -0.67
N ARG A 192 2.53 11.74 -0.64
CA ARG A 192 1.65 11.38 0.48
C ARG A 192 2.06 10.02 0.98
N PHE A 193 2.02 9.82 2.27
CA PHE A 193 2.32 8.55 2.91
C PHE A 193 1.44 8.33 4.14
N ILE A 194 1.33 7.09 4.54
CA ILE A 194 0.79 6.66 5.83
C ILE A 194 1.85 5.77 6.44
N MET A 195 2.06 5.91 7.73
CA MET A 195 2.84 4.99 8.53
C MET A 195 1.90 4.20 9.42
N ALA A 196 2.02 2.89 9.37
CA ALA A 196 1.33 1.94 10.24
C ALA A 196 2.38 1.05 10.92
N SER A 197 2.12 0.59 12.12
CA SER A 197 3.00 -0.31 12.85
C SER A 197 2.24 -1.17 13.83
N GLU A 198 2.70 -2.41 13.98
CA GLU A 198 2.22 -3.40 14.94
C GLU A 198 2.62 -3.07 16.40
N GLU A 199 3.55 -2.14 16.62
CA GLU A 199 3.93 -1.68 17.96
C GLU A 199 2.80 -0.94 18.68
N TYR A 200 1.86 -0.36 17.92
CA TYR A 200 0.70 0.29 18.50
C TYR A 200 -0.25 -0.73 19.14
N ASP A 201 -0.80 -0.39 20.31
CA ASP A 201 -1.72 -1.23 21.11
C ASP A 201 -1.10 -2.55 21.62
N MET A 202 0.23 -2.65 21.67
CA MET A 202 0.96 -3.80 22.21
C MET A 202 1.60 -3.51 23.58
N GLY A 203 0.82 -3.01 24.50
CA GLY A 203 1.29 -2.68 25.85
C GLY A 203 2.22 -1.47 25.85
N ASN A 204 3.53 -1.67 26.08
CA ASN A 204 4.51 -0.58 26.09
C ASN A 204 5.43 -0.56 24.87
N PHE A 205 5.04 -1.24 23.78
CA PHE A 205 5.92 -1.34 22.61
C PHE A 205 6.11 0.02 21.95
N GLU A 206 5.05 0.80 21.76
CA GLU A 206 5.11 2.16 21.22
C GLU A 206 5.97 3.14 22.05
N CYS A 207 6.28 2.78 23.31
CA CYS A 207 7.17 3.55 24.18
C CYS A 207 8.66 3.19 24.01
N ASN A 208 8.96 2.00 23.47
CA ASN A 208 10.30 1.41 23.53
C ASN A 208 10.82 0.92 22.18
N TYR A 209 9.96 0.60 21.24
CA TYR A 209 10.34 0.12 19.91
C TYR A 209 9.89 1.15 18.89
N SER A 210 10.71 1.38 17.88
CA SER A 210 10.48 2.48 16.95
C SER A 210 10.76 2.07 15.53
N ASP A 211 9.71 1.64 14.83
CA ASP A 211 9.76 1.70 13.37
C ASP A 211 9.91 3.16 12.95
N VAL A 212 10.69 3.41 11.93
CA VAL A 212 10.96 4.74 11.39
C VAL A 212 10.75 4.76 9.88
N PHE A 213 10.17 5.85 9.41
CA PHE A 213 10.06 6.15 7.99
C PHE A 213 10.84 7.41 7.64
N ALA A 214 11.60 7.36 6.55
CA ALA A 214 12.29 8.52 6.01
C ALA A 214 12.03 8.69 4.51
N PHE A 215 11.97 9.94 4.08
CA PHE A 215 12.05 10.33 2.68
C PHE A 215 13.25 11.29 2.54
N LEU A 216 14.38 10.73 2.14
CA LEU A 216 15.65 11.46 2.07
C LEU A 216 15.81 12.07 0.67
N LEU A 217 15.91 13.38 0.62
CA LEU A 217 16.20 14.12 -0.60
C LEU A 217 17.62 14.67 -0.55
N THR A 218 18.47 14.21 -1.47
CA THR A 218 19.82 14.74 -1.64
C THR A 218 19.84 15.74 -2.80
N ASP A 219 20.24 16.96 -2.53
CA ASP A 219 20.33 18.01 -3.53
C ASP A 219 21.61 17.89 -4.39
N GLN A 220 21.70 18.71 -5.45
CA GLN A 220 22.85 18.74 -6.35
C GLN A 220 24.20 19.10 -5.67
N ASN A 221 24.19 19.58 -4.44
CA ASN A 221 25.39 19.90 -3.64
C ASN A 221 25.76 18.76 -2.70
N GLY A 222 24.99 17.67 -2.70
CA GLY A 222 25.17 16.54 -1.81
C GLY A 222 24.63 16.78 -0.40
N VAL A 223 23.69 17.70 -0.22
CA VAL A 223 23.04 17.94 1.06
C VAL A 223 21.77 17.10 1.13
N THR A 224 21.72 16.18 2.07
CA THR A 224 20.57 15.31 2.34
C THR A 224 19.65 15.93 3.38
N THR A 225 18.37 15.90 3.13
CA THR A 225 17.30 16.39 4.02
C THR A 225 16.20 15.34 4.13
N ASN A 226 15.80 14.99 5.34
CA ASN A 226 14.61 14.16 5.53
C ASN A 226 13.35 15.03 5.37
N LEU A 227 12.49 14.66 4.44
CA LEU A 227 11.21 15.33 4.17
C LEU A 227 10.04 14.72 4.97
N ALA A 228 10.21 13.49 5.49
CA ALA A 228 9.24 12.82 6.36
C ALA A 228 9.49 13.21 7.82
N VAL A 229 9.07 14.40 8.19
CA VAL A 229 9.17 14.96 9.53
C VAL A 229 7.83 15.54 9.98
N LEU A 230 7.63 15.66 11.28
CA LEU A 230 6.45 16.35 11.80
C LEU A 230 6.42 17.80 11.33
N PRO A 231 5.24 18.34 10.98
CA PRO A 231 5.08 19.68 10.44
C PRO A 231 5.79 20.74 11.27
N GLU A 232 6.53 21.62 10.59
CA GLU A 232 7.30 22.72 11.20
C GLU A 232 8.40 22.29 12.18
N THR A 233 8.82 21.03 12.11
CA THR A 233 9.90 20.48 12.95
C THR A 233 10.94 19.74 12.12
N ASN A 234 11.97 19.19 12.79
CA ASN A 234 12.90 18.20 12.22
C ASN A 234 12.73 16.82 12.88
N ILE A 235 11.62 16.59 13.58
CA ILE A 235 11.35 15.32 14.27
C ILE A 235 10.97 14.28 13.23
N PRO A 236 11.70 13.17 13.09
CA PRO A 236 11.39 12.13 12.12
C PRO A 236 10.08 11.42 12.46
N ILE A 237 9.42 10.89 11.43
CA ILE A 237 8.25 10.03 11.60
C ILE A 237 8.72 8.69 12.12
N ALA A 238 8.38 8.40 13.36
CA ALA A 238 8.72 7.18 14.06
C ALA A 238 7.69 6.89 15.15
N ILE A 239 7.51 5.64 15.52
CA ILE A 239 6.49 5.22 16.50
C ILE A 239 6.69 5.92 17.84
N THR A 240 7.90 5.92 18.37
CA THR A 240 8.23 6.60 19.65
C THR A 240 8.09 8.12 19.61
N ASN A 241 7.93 8.70 18.44
CA ASN A 241 7.71 10.15 18.25
C ASN A 241 6.23 10.51 18.07
N ILE A 242 5.36 9.52 17.85
CA ILE A 242 3.92 9.74 17.57
C ILE A 242 3.12 8.64 18.26
N HIS A 243 2.65 8.86 19.47
CA HIS A 243 1.77 7.93 20.16
C HIS A 243 0.91 8.64 21.24
N PRO A 244 -0.28 8.11 21.56
CA PRO A 244 -1.08 8.59 22.68
C PRO A 244 -0.48 8.14 24.01
N GLU A 245 -1.05 8.62 25.11
CA GLU A 245 -0.79 8.06 26.44
C GLU A 245 -1.39 6.65 26.54
N ASN A 246 -0.63 5.67 26.97
CA ASN A 246 -1.08 4.28 27.08
C ASN A 246 -0.95 3.71 28.51
N GLY A 247 -0.64 4.53 29.50
CA GLY A 247 -0.47 4.12 30.90
C GLY A 247 0.94 3.64 31.25
N GLU A 248 1.80 3.35 30.26
CA GLU A 248 3.20 2.97 30.44
C GLU A 248 4.15 4.14 30.09
N CYS A 249 3.75 5.01 29.17
CA CYS A 249 4.43 6.23 28.80
C CYS A 249 3.47 7.39 28.56
N GLU A 250 3.98 8.62 28.70
CA GLU A 250 3.25 9.84 28.39
C GLU A 250 3.10 9.97 26.87
N ALA A 251 2.02 10.62 26.42
CA ALA A 251 1.80 10.89 25.01
C ALA A 251 2.92 11.71 24.38
N VAL A 252 3.29 11.37 23.16
CA VAL A 252 4.25 12.13 22.34
C VAL A 252 3.58 12.50 21.03
N ASN A 253 3.44 13.80 20.75
CA ASN A 253 2.80 14.36 19.54
C ASN A 253 1.49 13.65 19.16
N PRO A 254 0.54 13.44 20.09
CA PRO A 254 -0.65 12.63 19.87
C PRO A 254 -1.62 13.21 18.83
N GLU A 255 -1.48 14.48 18.47
CA GLU A 255 -2.27 15.14 17.43
C GLU A 255 -1.98 14.62 16.02
N TYR A 256 -0.88 13.90 15.83
CA TYR A 256 -0.51 13.24 14.57
C TYR A 256 -0.83 11.74 14.58
N PHE A 257 -1.25 11.21 15.72
CA PHE A 257 -1.70 9.81 15.83
C PHE A 257 -3.15 9.69 15.37
N HIS A 258 -3.41 8.90 14.34
CA HIS A 258 -4.76 8.75 13.79
C HIS A 258 -5.63 7.84 14.64
N GLY A 259 -5.10 6.72 15.10
CA GLY A 259 -5.84 5.73 15.88
C GLY A 259 -5.21 4.35 15.84
N TYR A 260 -5.79 3.45 16.60
CA TYR A 260 -5.46 2.03 16.57
C TYR A 260 -6.33 1.32 15.55
N THR A 261 -5.77 0.37 14.83
CA THR A 261 -6.55 -0.53 13.96
C THR A 261 -7.12 -1.67 14.80
N PRO A 262 -8.46 -1.83 14.88
CA PRO A 262 -9.07 -2.91 15.65
C PRO A 262 -8.66 -4.30 15.13
N VAL A 263 -8.58 -5.28 16.04
CA VAL A 263 -8.36 -6.68 15.67
C VAL A 263 -9.45 -7.15 14.71
N GLY A 264 -9.03 -7.77 13.60
CA GLY A 264 -9.92 -8.24 12.54
C GLY A 264 -10.16 -7.24 11.40
N GLU A 265 -9.67 -6.00 11.55
CA GLU A 265 -9.67 -5.00 10.49
C GLU A 265 -8.36 -5.11 9.65
N PRO A 266 -8.29 -4.53 8.45
CA PRO A 266 -7.06 -4.46 7.67
C PRO A 266 -5.96 -3.69 8.42
N ASP A 267 -4.69 -4.15 8.33
CA ASP A 267 -3.57 -3.54 9.05
C ASP A 267 -3.26 -2.10 8.61
N ILE A 268 -3.64 -1.75 7.39
CA ILE A 268 -3.45 -0.42 6.82
C ILE A 268 -4.78 0.30 6.54
N GLY A 269 -5.84 -0.11 7.20
CA GLY A 269 -7.20 0.44 7.03
C GLY A 269 -7.48 1.75 7.78
#